data_45fd1cf3b2984b08ad1d7247503e62d2
#
_entry.id   45fd1cf3b2984b08ad1d7247503e62d2
#
_cell.length_a   1.000
_cell.length_b   1.000
_cell.length_c   1.000
_cell.angle_alpha   90.00
_cell.angle_beta   90.00
_cell.angle_gamma   90.00
#
_symmetry.space_group_name_H-M   'P 1'
#
loop_
_entity.id
_entity.type
_entity.pdbx_description
1 polymer ?
#
loop_
_entity_poly.entity_id
_entity_poly.type
_entity_poly.pdbx_seq_one_letter_code
_entity_poly.pdbx_strand_id
1 'polypeptide(L)'
;MRTKWSLILVAAFVITFATFATSIASAAVAAGKEGLQRKKATVGQDAVAFAHQFLGLRYRYGGASPSTGFDCSGLVMYVYGKLGIALPHNAAAQYRLGLSVPRSALRPGDLVFFNGLGHMGIYVGKGKFIHSPQTGERVRIESLSASNWHRNYVGARRIAA
;
A
#
# COMPACT_ATOMS: atom_id res chain seq x y z
N MET A 1 -11.96 51.32 49.16
CA MET A 1 -11.75 51.13 47.70
C MET A 1 -10.61 50.12 47.44
N ARG A 2 -10.79 48.87 47.83
CA ARG A 2 -9.73 47.82 47.62
C ARG A 2 -10.41 46.48 47.46
N THR A 3 -10.97 46.13 46.31
CA THR A 3 -11.42 44.74 46.06
C THR A 3 -11.80 44.40 44.60
N LYS A 4 -11.60 45.26 43.62
CA LYS A 4 -12.02 44.97 42.25
C LYS A 4 -10.91 44.52 41.27
N TRP A 5 -9.65 44.55 41.66
CA TRP A 5 -8.52 44.22 40.78
C TRP A 5 -8.04 42.77 40.86
N SER A 6 -8.30 42.11 42.01
CA SER A 6 -7.85 40.72 42.19
C SER A 6 -8.66 39.68 41.43
N LEU A 7 -9.89 39.94 41.06
CA LEU A 7 -10.76 39.01 40.32
C LEU A 7 -10.50 38.98 38.80
N ILE A 8 -9.97 40.04 38.22
CA ILE A 8 -9.68 40.12 36.79
C ILE A 8 -8.40 39.36 36.44
N LEU A 9 -7.41 39.37 37.33
CA LEU A 9 -6.15 38.66 37.11
C LEU A 9 -6.29 37.14 37.17
N VAL A 10 -7.19 36.61 38.03
CA VAL A 10 -7.42 35.16 38.15
C VAL A 10 -8.18 34.63 36.94
N ALA A 11 -9.12 35.37 36.39
CA ALA A 11 -9.86 34.98 35.17
C ALA A 11 -8.98 34.95 33.92
N ALA A 12 -8.03 35.87 33.79
CA ALA A 12 -7.09 35.88 32.66
C ALA A 12 -6.11 34.70 32.69
N PHE A 13 -5.70 34.25 33.87
CA PHE A 13 -4.75 33.13 34.02
C PHE A 13 -5.39 31.77 33.74
N VAL A 14 -6.68 31.59 34.04
CA VAL A 14 -7.41 30.34 33.78
C VAL A 14 -7.71 30.17 32.27
N ILE A 15 -8.03 31.27 31.56
CA ILE A 15 -8.33 31.20 30.11
C ILE A 15 -7.08 30.88 29.28
N THR A 16 -5.90 31.37 29.66
CA THR A 16 -4.66 31.07 28.96
C THR A 16 -4.18 29.63 29.14
N PHE A 17 -4.45 28.99 30.26
CA PHE A 17 -4.10 27.60 30.49
C PHE A 17 -4.99 26.60 29.73
N ALA A 18 -6.29 26.90 29.61
CA ALA A 18 -7.22 26.04 28.86
C ALA A 18 -6.97 26.04 27.35
N THR A 19 -6.53 27.16 26.77
CA THR A 19 -6.23 27.25 25.32
C THR A 19 -4.91 26.54 24.96
N PHE A 20 -3.95 26.49 25.88
CA PHE A 20 -2.68 25.80 25.66
C PHE A 20 -2.82 24.26 25.69
N ALA A 21 -3.65 23.73 26.59
CA ALA A 21 -3.88 22.30 26.70
C ALA A 21 -4.60 21.70 25.49
N THR A 22 -5.54 22.43 24.88
CA THR A 22 -6.25 21.96 23.67
C THR A 22 -5.37 21.94 22.42
N SER A 23 -4.39 22.85 22.33
CA SER A 23 -3.44 22.90 21.20
C SER A 23 -2.49 21.71 21.20
N ILE A 24 -1.99 21.27 22.38
CA ILE A 24 -1.06 20.14 22.48
C ILE A 24 -1.76 18.81 22.15
N ALA A 25 -3.00 18.63 22.58
CA ALA A 25 -3.76 17.40 22.30
C ALA A 25 -4.06 17.26 20.81
N SER A 26 -4.38 18.34 20.11
CA SER A 26 -4.61 18.35 18.66
C SER A 26 -3.33 17.99 17.87
N ALA A 27 -2.18 18.54 18.24
CA ALA A 27 -0.90 18.26 17.62
C ALA A 27 -0.46 16.80 17.80
N ALA A 28 -0.66 16.22 18.99
CA ALA A 28 -0.33 14.83 19.27
C ALA A 28 -1.17 13.83 18.46
N VAL A 29 -2.47 14.11 18.26
CA VAL A 29 -3.36 13.28 17.44
C VAL A 29 -2.98 13.39 15.96
N ALA A 30 -2.60 14.55 15.46
CA ALA A 30 -2.13 14.74 14.09
C ALA A 30 -0.82 14.00 13.83
N ALA A 31 0.17 14.13 14.71
CA ALA A 31 1.45 13.42 14.62
C ALA A 31 1.29 11.88 14.68
N GLY A 32 0.36 11.37 15.48
CA GLY A 32 0.02 9.95 15.53
C GLY A 32 -0.57 9.44 14.20
N LYS A 33 -1.44 10.22 13.56
CA LYS A 33 -2.02 9.89 12.25
C LYS A 33 -0.99 9.92 11.13
N GLU A 34 -0.09 10.89 11.12
CA GLU A 34 1.00 10.99 10.14
C GLU A 34 2.00 9.84 10.28
N GLY A 35 2.38 9.46 11.51
CA GLY A 35 3.25 8.32 11.77
C GLY A 35 2.65 7.00 11.28
N LEU A 36 1.36 6.77 11.49
CA LEU A 36 0.65 5.57 11.02
C LEU A 36 0.53 5.56 9.49
N GLN A 37 0.27 6.70 8.87
CA GLN A 37 0.21 6.82 7.41
C GLN A 37 1.57 6.58 6.75
N ARG A 38 2.66 7.06 7.34
CA ARG A 38 4.03 6.81 6.86
C ARG A 38 4.38 5.32 6.93
N LYS A 39 4.03 4.63 8.01
CA LYS A 39 4.28 3.19 8.15
C LYS A 39 3.54 2.37 7.07
N LYS A 40 2.28 2.69 6.76
CA LYS A 40 1.52 2.02 5.69
C LYS A 40 2.11 2.30 4.30
N ALA A 41 2.61 3.50 4.04
CA ALA A 41 3.29 3.82 2.79
C ALA A 41 4.60 3.01 2.62
N THR A 42 5.30 2.75 3.72
CA THR A 42 6.57 2.00 3.75
C THR A 42 6.39 0.56 3.27
N VAL A 43 5.36 -0.17 3.75
CA VAL A 43 5.12 -1.57 3.33
C VAL A 43 4.92 -1.68 1.82
N GLY A 44 4.14 -0.80 1.21
CA GLY A 44 3.95 -0.80 -0.24
C GLY A 44 5.22 -0.49 -1.02
N GLN A 45 6.03 0.45 -0.54
CA GLN A 45 7.33 0.78 -1.14
C GLN A 45 8.33 -0.37 -0.98
N ASP A 46 8.37 -1.02 0.19
CA ASP A 46 9.21 -2.18 0.45
C ASP A 46 8.82 -3.36 -0.45
N ALA A 47 7.51 -3.60 -0.66
CA ALA A 47 7.02 -4.61 -1.58
C ALA A 47 7.50 -4.35 -3.02
N VAL A 48 7.44 -3.10 -3.48
CA VAL A 48 7.96 -2.71 -4.80
C VAL A 48 9.47 -2.92 -4.87
N ALA A 49 10.23 -2.42 -3.91
CA ALA A 49 11.69 -2.55 -3.88
C ALA A 49 12.11 -4.03 -3.90
N PHE A 50 11.40 -4.87 -3.15
CA PHE A 50 11.67 -6.29 -3.10
C PHE A 50 11.28 -7.00 -4.41
N ALA A 51 10.13 -6.67 -5.00
CA ALA A 51 9.70 -7.22 -6.29
C ALA A 51 10.68 -6.92 -7.42
N HIS A 52 11.30 -5.75 -7.42
CA HIS A 52 12.32 -5.36 -8.40
C HIS A 52 13.53 -6.30 -8.44
N GLN A 53 13.88 -6.97 -7.34
CA GLN A 53 14.98 -7.93 -7.28
C GLN A 53 14.73 -9.18 -8.13
N PHE A 54 13.49 -9.43 -8.53
CA PHE A 54 13.08 -10.58 -9.32
C PHE A 54 12.90 -10.28 -10.82
N LEU A 55 13.17 -9.05 -11.27
CA LEU A 55 13.15 -8.72 -12.69
C LEU A 55 14.05 -9.68 -13.48
N GLY A 56 13.53 -10.17 -14.62
CA GLY A 56 14.23 -11.11 -15.49
C GLY A 56 14.17 -12.58 -15.05
N LEU A 57 13.63 -12.92 -13.86
CA LEU A 57 13.40 -14.30 -13.49
C LEU A 57 12.32 -14.95 -14.38
N ARG A 58 12.51 -16.22 -14.70
CA ARG A 58 11.60 -16.97 -15.58
C ARG A 58 10.22 -17.13 -14.95
N TYR A 59 9.20 -17.00 -15.77
CA TYR A 59 7.87 -17.49 -15.41
C TYR A 59 7.89 -19.00 -15.22
N ARG A 60 7.18 -19.49 -14.22
CA ARG A 60 6.86 -20.89 -14.02
C ARG A 60 5.44 -21.02 -13.47
N TYR A 61 4.62 -21.80 -14.14
CA TYR A 61 3.28 -22.13 -13.65
C TYR A 61 3.35 -22.81 -12.28
N GLY A 62 2.61 -22.32 -11.29
CA GLY A 62 2.69 -22.81 -9.90
C GLY A 62 4.01 -22.47 -9.19
N GLY A 63 4.86 -21.63 -9.78
CA GLY A 63 6.12 -21.21 -9.18
C GLY A 63 5.92 -20.11 -8.13
N ALA A 64 6.64 -20.25 -6.99
CA ALA A 64 6.50 -19.35 -5.84
C ALA A 64 7.84 -19.03 -5.15
N SER A 65 8.96 -19.24 -5.83
CA SER A 65 10.29 -18.96 -5.27
C SER A 65 11.29 -18.51 -6.33
N PRO A 66 12.35 -17.78 -5.95
CA PRO A 66 13.40 -17.35 -6.88
C PRO A 66 14.13 -18.53 -7.54
N SER A 67 14.26 -19.66 -6.85
CA SER A 67 14.97 -20.85 -7.35
C SER A 67 14.17 -21.61 -8.41
N THR A 68 12.85 -21.59 -8.32
CA THR A 68 11.97 -22.32 -9.25
C THR A 68 11.39 -21.42 -10.33
N GLY A 69 11.36 -20.11 -10.15
CA GLY A 69 10.60 -19.14 -10.93
C GLY A 69 9.25 -18.84 -10.28
N PHE A 70 8.52 -17.91 -10.87
CA PHE A 70 7.24 -17.42 -10.34
C PHE A 70 6.13 -17.50 -11.38
N ASP A 71 4.89 -17.81 -10.94
CA ASP A 71 3.70 -17.34 -11.63
C ASP A 71 3.27 -15.96 -11.07
N CYS A 72 2.19 -15.39 -11.60
CA CYS A 72 1.75 -14.04 -11.23
C CYS A 72 1.40 -13.92 -9.73
N SER A 73 0.64 -14.86 -9.19
CA SER A 73 0.20 -14.86 -7.78
C SER A 73 1.30 -15.35 -6.83
N GLY A 74 2.19 -16.23 -7.29
CA GLY A 74 3.35 -16.70 -6.54
C GLY A 74 4.39 -15.62 -6.32
N LEU A 75 4.64 -14.77 -7.31
CA LEU A 75 5.48 -13.58 -7.14
C LEU A 75 4.93 -12.68 -6.02
N VAL A 76 3.64 -12.36 -6.08
CA VAL A 76 3.00 -11.50 -5.09
C VAL A 76 3.01 -12.14 -3.70
N MET A 77 2.63 -13.42 -3.60
CA MET A 77 2.69 -14.19 -2.36
C MET A 77 4.09 -14.17 -1.74
N TYR A 78 5.12 -14.40 -2.52
CA TYR A 78 6.50 -14.42 -2.06
C TYR A 78 6.95 -13.05 -1.56
N VAL A 79 6.70 -12.00 -2.34
CA VAL A 79 7.06 -10.61 -1.99
C VAL A 79 6.42 -10.19 -0.67
N TYR A 80 5.12 -10.36 -0.53
CA TYR A 80 4.40 -9.99 0.70
C TYR A 80 4.76 -10.89 1.88
N GLY A 81 4.99 -12.18 1.64
CA GLY A 81 5.46 -13.12 2.66
C GLY A 81 6.80 -12.71 3.30
N LYS A 82 7.72 -12.12 2.52
CA LYS A 82 8.98 -11.55 3.05
C LYS A 82 8.77 -10.32 3.93
N LEU A 83 7.64 -9.65 3.78
CA LEU A 83 7.25 -8.53 4.63
C LEU A 83 6.35 -8.96 5.81
N GLY A 84 6.22 -10.28 6.06
CA GLY A 84 5.41 -10.82 7.15
C GLY A 84 3.92 -10.91 6.86
N ILE A 85 3.49 -10.72 5.61
CA ILE A 85 2.09 -10.75 5.20
C ILE A 85 1.81 -12.01 4.38
N ALA A 86 1.11 -12.98 4.98
CA ALA A 86 0.74 -14.21 4.32
C ALA A 86 -0.41 -13.98 3.33
N LEU A 87 -0.19 -14.34 2.05
CA LEU A 87 -1.19 -14.29 1.00
C LEU A 87 -1.37 -15.69 0.37
N PRO A 88 -2.57 -16.08 -0.07
CA PRO A 88 -2.79 -17.34 -0.76
C PRO A 88 -2.13 -17.35 -2.14
N HIS A 89 -1.69 -18.52 -2.62
CA HIS A 89 -1.15 -18.68 -3.98
C HIS A 89 -2.27 -18.82 -5.01
N ASN A 90 -3.08 -17.78 -5.14
CA ASN A 90 -4.20 -17.71 -6.10
C ASN A 90 -4.64 -16.25 -6.29
N ALA A 91 -4.69 -15.76 -7.51
CA ALA A 91 -5.02 -14.36 -7.81
C ALA A 91 -6.45 -13.99 -7.38
N ALA A 92 -7.44 -14.84 -7.65
CA ALA A 92 -8.83 -14.58 -7.25
C ALA A 92 -9.01 -14.58 -5.72
N ALA A 93 -8.28 -15.42 -4.99
CA ALA A 93 -8.28 -15.40 -3.53
C ALA A 93 -7.60 -14.14 -2.98
N GLN A 94 -6.49 -13.69 -3.57
CA GLN A 94 -5.84 -12.44 -3.20
C GLN A 94 -6.73 -11.21 -3.48
N TYR A 95 -7.55 -11.25 -4.53
CA TYR A 95 -8.50 -10.16 -4.83
C TYR A 95 -9.56 -9.96 -3.73
N ARG A 96 -9.84 -10.97 -2.91
CA ARG A 96 -10.80 -10.88 -1.80
C ARG A 96 -10.20 -10.24 -0.54
N LEU A 97 -8.89 -10.00 -0.54
CA LEU A 97 -8.18 -9.46 0.61
C LEU A 97 -7.95 -7.95 0.49
N GLY A 98 -7.78 -7.29 1.61
CA GLY A 98 -7.48 -5.88 1.68
C GLY A 98 -8.60 -4.95 1.25
N LEU A 99 -8.26 -3.69 1.04
CA LEU A 99 -9.19 -2.63 0.68
C LEU A 99 -9.28 -2.48 -0.84
N SER A 100 -10.49 -2.29 -1.37
CA SER A 100 -10.68 -1.92 -2.77
C SER A 100 -10.09 -0.53 -3.04
N VAL A 101 -9.36 -0.40 -4.16
CA VAL A 101 -8.69 0.85 -4.54
C VAL A 101 -9.15 1.26 -5.94
N PRO A 102 -9.71 2.47 -6.13
CA PRO A 102 -10.02 2.95 -7.45
C PRO A 102 -8.72 3.21 -8.24
N ARG A 103 -8.76 3.03 -9.56
CA ARG A 103 -7.57 3.16 -10.44
C ARG A 103 -6.87 4.51 -10.30
N SER A 104 -7.61 5.59 -10.06
CA SER A 104 -7.09 6.95 -9.85
C SER A 104 -6.34 7.14 -8.51
N ALA A 105 -6.56 6.25 -7.54
CA ALA A 105 -5.95 6.31 -6.21
C ALA A 105 -4.88 5.24 -5.97
N LEU A 106 -4.38 4.61 -7.04
CA LEU A 106 -3.32 3.60 -6.96
C LEU A 106 -2.04 4.18 -6.35
N ARG A 107 -1.44 3.41 -5.45
CA ARG A 107 -0.15 3.70 -4.80
C ARG A 107 0.80 2.52 -4.95
N PRO A 108 2.13 2.74 -4.98
CA PRO A 108 3.11 1.65 -5.01
C PRO A 108 2.80 0.60 -3.94
N GLY A 109 2.82 -0.68 -4.36
CA GLY A 109 2.43 -1.83 -3.54
C GLY A 109 0.99 -2.28 -3.71
N ASP A 110 0.08 -1.50 -4.30
CA ASP A 110 -1.28 -1.99 -4.58
C ASP A 110 -1.23 -3.17 -5.55
N LEU A 111 -2.06 -4.17 -5.31
CA LEU A 111 -2.23 -5.30 -6.21
C LEU A 111 -3.20 -4.91 -7.33
N VAL A 112 -2.82 -5.14 -8.57
CA VAL A 112 -3.64 -4.87 -9.76
C VAL A 112 -4.02 -6.18 -10.42
N PHE A 113 -5.28 -6.31 -10.88
CA PHE A 113 -5.87 -7.56 -11.36
C PHE A 113 -6.46 -7.41 -12.75
N PHE A 114 -6.33 -8.49 -13.53
CA PHE A 114 -6.68 -8.53 -14.95
C PHE A 114 -7.34 -9.86 -15.33
N ASN A 115 -7.89 -9.91 -16.58
CA ASN A 115 -8.37 -11.14 -17.22
C ASN A 115 -9.35 -11.94 -16.36
N GLY A 116 -10.40 -11.29 -15.81
CA GLY A 116 -11.37 -11.96 -14.95
C GLY A 116 -10.77 -12.60 -13.69
N LEU A 117 -9.72 -11.99 -13.13
CA LEU A 117 -8.92 -12.48 -11.99
C LEU A 117 -7.96 -13.64 -12.32
N GLY A 118 -7.74 -13.94 -13.60
CA GLY A 118 -6.75 -14.92 -14.04
C GLY A 118 -5.31 -14.40 -14.04
N HIS A 119 -5.11 -13.09 -13.84
CA HIS A 119 -3.79 -12.48 -13.82
C HIS A 119 -3.70 -11.30 -12.84
N MET A 120 -2.48 -11.05 -12.35
CA MET A 120 -2.22 -9.96 -11.40
C MET A 120 -0.76 -9.50 -11.38
N GLY A 121 -0.52 -8.35 -10.73
CA GLY A 121 0.80 -7.82 -10.45
C GLY A 121 0.79 -6.80 -9.31
N ILE A 122 1.96 -6.21 -9.03
CA ILE A 122 2.16 -5.18 -8.01
C ILE A 122 2.35 -3.84 -8.73
N TYR A 123 1.53 -2.85 -8.40
CA TYR A 123 1.67 -1.50 -8.93
C TYR A 123 2.96 -0.84 -8.40
N VAL A 124 3.79 -0.31 -9.28
CA VAL A 124 5.09 0.28 -8.94
C VAL A 124 5.10 1.81 -9.03
N GLY A 125 3.96 2.42 -9.34
CA GLY A 125 3.85 3.87 -9.57
C GLY A 125 3.88 4.26 -11.04
N LYS A 126 3.55 5.51 -11.34
CA LYS A 126 3.59 6.12 -12.69
C LYS A 126 2.85 5.29 -13.77
N GLY A 127 1.71 4.70 -13.41
CA GLY A 127 0.91 3.89 -14.32
C GLY A 127 1.54 2.54 -14.71
N LYS A 128 2.51 2.04 -13.96
CA LYS A 128 3.24 0.80 -14.25
C LYS A 128 3.05 -0.25 -13.15
N PHE A 129 3.21 -1.52 -13.51
CA PHE A 129 3.15 -2.64 -12.58
C PHE A 129 4.19 -3.70 -12.94
N ILE A 130 4.67 -4.42 -11.94
CA ILE A 130 5.58 -5.58 -12.07
C ILE A 130 4.77 -6.87 -11.95
N HIS A 131 5.03 -7.83 -12.82
CA HIS A 131 4.33 -9.11 -12.81
C HIS A 131 5.19 -10.24 -13.42
N SER A 132 4.79 -11.47 -13.20
CA SER A 132 5.27 -12.65 -13.91
C SER A 132 4.21 -13.05 -14.95
N PRO A 133 4.47 -12.86 -16.26
CA PRO A 133 3.40 -12.85 -17.26
C PRO A 133 2.82 -14.23 -17.60
N GLN A 134 3.61 -15.07 -18.30
CA GLN A 134 3.22 -16.40 -18.79
C GLN A 134 4.42 -17.26 -19.16
N THR A 135 4.17 -18.53 -19.51
CA THR A 135 5.20 -19.49 -19.95
C THR A 135 6.02 -18.93 -21.11
N GLY A 136 7.34 -19.10 -21.01
CA GLY A 136 8.31 -18.58 -21.98
C GLY A 136 8.79 -17.15 -21.69
N GLU A 137 8.12 -16.43 -20.83
CA GLU A 137 8.45 -15.05 -20.49
C GLU A 137 9.13 -14.93 -19.12
N ARG A 138 9.43 -13.66 -18.76
CA ARG A 138 10.16 -13.33 -17.54
C ARG A 138 9.43 -12.22 -16.77
N VAL A 139 9.66 -12.16 -15.46
CA VAL A 139 9.21 -11.05 -14.62
C VAL A 139 9.67 -9.73 -15.24
N ARG A 140 8.71 -8.83 -15.44
CA ARG A 140 8.95 -7.52 -16.06
C ARG A 140 7.99 -6.45 -15.56
N ILE A 141 8.27 -5.21 -15.93
CA ILE A 141 7.40 -4.07 -15.68
C ILE A 141 6.68 -3.71 -16.98
N GLU A 142 5.37 -3.51 -16.89
CA GLU A 142 4.53 -3.07 -17.98
C GLU A 142 3.64 -1.88 -17.61
N SER A 143 3.07 -1.24 -18.64
CA SER A 143 2.19 -0.08 -18.45
C SER A 143 0.73 -0.53 -18.31
N LEU A 144 0.00 0.02 -17.34
CA LEU A 144 -1.46 -0.11 -17.24
C LEU A 144 -2.21 0.52 -18.42
N SER A 145 -1.56 1.41 -19.18
CA SER A 145 -2.14 2.05 -20.37
C SER A 145 -1.93 1.23 -21.65
N ALA A 146 -1.07 0.21 -21.63
CA ALA A 146 -0.93 -0.70 -22.78
C ALA A 146 -2.29 -1.35 -23.08
N SER A 147 -2.66 -1.42 -24.36
CA SER A 147 -4.02 -1.73 -24.82
C SER A 147 -4.58 -3.02 -24.23
N ASN A 148 -3.76 -4.06 -24.10
CA ASN A 148 -4.16 -5.33 -23.48
C ASN A 148 -4.50 -5.18 -21.99
N TRP A 149 -3.63 -4.57 -21.20
CA TRP A 149 -3.82 -4.38 -19.75
C TRP A 149 -4.93 -3.39 -19.44
N HIS A 150 -5.08 -2.35 -20.27
CA HIS A 150 -6.16 -1.38 -20.12
C HIS A 150 -7.55 -2.02 -20.29
N ARG A 151 -7.73 -2.82 -21.34
CA ARG A 151 -9.02 -3.48 -21.63
C ARG A 151 -9.39 -4.57 -20.64
N ASN A 152 -8.39 -5.27 -20.10
CA ASN A 152 -8.59 -6.43 -19.25
C ASN A 152 -8.46 -6.11 -17.74
N TYR A 153 -8.35 -4.84 -17.38
CA TYR A 153 -8.26 -4.41 -15.97
C TYR A 153 -9.57 -4.69 -15.23
N VAL A 154 -9.47 -5.40 -14.11
CA VAL A 154 -10.61 -5.76 -13.26
C VAL A 154 -10.73 -4.85 -12.04
N GLY A 155 -9.62 -4.52 -11.40
CA GLY A 155 -9.60 -3.72 -10.17
C GLY A 155 -8.29 -3.80 -9.45
N ALA A 156 -8.24 -3.17 -8.26
CA ALA A 156 -7.07 -3.21 -7.41
C ALA A 156 -7.41 -3.41 -5.94
N ARG A 157 -6.42 -3.91 -5.18
CA ARG A 157 -6.49 -4.14 -3.74
C ARG A 157 -5.27 -3.57 -3.05
N ARG A 158 -5.47 -2.91 -1.92
CA ARG A 158 -4.40 -2.50 -1.00
C ARG A 158 -4.37 -3.44 0.17
N ILE A 159 -3.25 -4.13 0.34
CA ILE A 159 -3.03 -5.02 1.46
C ILE A 159 -2.63 -4.14 2.66
N ALA A 160 -3.51 -4.06 3.66
CA ALA A 160 -3.20 -3.39 4.92
C ALA A 160 -2.26 -4.29 5.74
N ALA A 161 -1.17 -3.70 6.26
CA ALA A 161 -0.34 -4.30 7.29
C ALA A 161 -0.87 -3.96 8.68
#